data_a833eff53eafb7d55d8d674b83bf4159
#
_entry.id   a833eff53eafb7d55d8d674b83bf4159
#
_cell.length_a   1.000
_cell.length_b   1.000
_cell.length_c   1.000
_cell.angle_alpha   90.00
_cell.angle_beta   90.00
_cell.angle_gamma   90.00
#
_symmetry.space_group_name_H-M   'P 1'
#
loop_
_entity.id
_entity.type
_entity.pdbx_description
1 polymer ?
#
loop_
_entity_poly.entity_id
_entity_poly.type
_entity_poly.pdbx_seq_one_letter_code
_entity_poly.pdbx_strand_id
1 'polypeptide(L)'
;MSDISPQLAKEAPKGGFAGADYNAVATSAELEGINLLSIEFSINPDCLLYEAQWKLSFGRKVLSCHYNEEDHSVAAIFQYHVTAKYGRKRALHCVADYGVFYQTHNGATEEAAIGFCRNVGTFAAYPYFRALVARLTNDAGVRLPPLPIIASTAHIPPKTPKKAKK
;
A
#
# COMPACT_ATOMS: atom_id res chain seq x y z
N MET A 1 31.52 6.94 6.53
CA MET A 1 30.70 7.17 5.32
C MET A 1 30.67 5.84 4.59
N SER A 2 29.65 5.07 4.81
CA SER A 2 29.48 3.74 4.19
C SER A 2 28.41 3.84 3.13
N ASP A 3 28.83 3.64 1.87
CA ASP A 3 27.96 3.59 0.68
C ASP A 3 26.98 2.41 0.81
N ILE A 4 25.71 2.72 0.93
CA ILE A 4 24.63 1.75 0.79
C ILE A 4 24.13 1.84 -0.65
N SER A 5 24.69 1.00 -1.51
CA SER A 5 24.17 0.80 -2.87
C SER A 5 22.76 0.21 -2.83
N PRO A 6 21.78 0.76 -3.57
CA PRO A 6 20.44 0.18 -3.65
C PRO A 6 20.51 -1.10 -4.51
N GLN A 7 20.38 -2.26 -3.88
CA GLN A 7 20.14 -3.50 -4.62
C GLN A 7 18.74 -3.45 -5.25
N LEU A 8 18.72 -3.62 -6.58
CA LEU A 8 17.52 -3.66 -7.40
C LEU A 8 16.48 -4.64 -6.85
N ALA A 9 15.25 -4.16 -6.78
CA ALA A 9 14.08 -4.97 -6.49
C ALA A 9 13.98 -6.16 -7.45
N LYS A 10 14.17 -7.37 -6.93
CA LYS A 10 13.83 -8.60 -7.65
C LYS A 10 12.32 -8.64 -7.87
N GLU A 11 11.92 -8.85 -9.11
CA GLU A 11 10.52 -9.08 -9.50
C GLU A 11 9.90 -10.21 -8.66
N ALA A 12 8.63 -10.01 -8.29
CA ALA A 12 7.88 -10.97 -7.50
C ALA A 12 7.81 -12.33 -8.22
N PRO A 13 8.11 -13.46 -7.55
CA PRO A 13 7.95 -14.77 -8.14
C PRO A 13 6.45 -15.03 -8.42
N LYS A 14 6.14 -15.40 -9.66
CA LYS A 14 4.84 -15.95 -10.07
C LYS A 14 4.76 -17.41 -9.60
N GLY A 15 4.72 -17.66 -8.31
CA GLY A 15 4.55 -18.98 -7.71
C GLY A 15 3.42 -18.90 -6.68
N GLY A 16 2.42 -19.78 -6.79
CA GLY A 16 1.42 -19.95 -5.76
C GLY A 16 2.12 -20.39 -4.48
N PHE A 17 2.00 -19.57 -3.42
CA PHE A 17 2.51 -19.91 -2.09
C PHE A 17 1.95 -21.27 -1.67
N ALA A 18 2.76 -22.11 -1.01
CA ALA A 18 2.26 -23.30 -0.34
C ALA A 18 1.21 -22.83 0.68
N GLY A 19 -0.07 -23.07 0.40
CA GLY A 19 -1.18 -22.43 1.08
C GLY A 19 -1.19 -22.66 2.60
N ALA A 20 -0.55 -23.74 3.07
CA ALA A 20 -0.44 -24.08 4.49
C ALA A 20 0.46 -23.10 5.27
N ASP A 21 1.65 -22.78 4.73
CA ASP A 21 2.62 -21.90 5.41
C ASP A 21 2.12 -20.46 5.44
N TYR A 22 1.53 -19.97 4.35
CA TYR A 22 0.91 -18.65 4.33
C TYR A 22 -0.23 -18.52 5.33
N ASN A 23 -1.11 -19.54 5.43
CA ASN A 23 -2.21 -19.53 6.39
C ASN A 23 -1.71 -19.58 7.84
N ALA A 24 -0.63 -20.32 8.11
CA ALA A 24 -0.01 -20.36 9.43
C ALA A 24 0.49 -18.95 9.84
N VAL A 25 1.19 -18.25 8.93
CA VAL A 25 1.62 -16.86 9.15
C VAL A 25 0.41 -15.94 9.32
N ALA A 26 -0.60 -16.03 8.45
CA ALA A 26 -1.77 -15.15 8.48
C ALA A 26 -2.60 -15.27 9.77
N THR A 27 -2.58 -16.45 10.41
CA THR A 27 -3.30 -16.67 11.66
C THR A 27 -2.51 -16.32 12.91
N SER A 28 -1.18 -16.27 12.83
CA SER A 28 -0.28 -16.06 13.98
C SER A 28 0.45 -14.72 13.96
N ALA A 29 0.48 -14.02 12.82
CA ALA A 29 1.19 -12.76 12.72
C ALA A 29 0.51 -11.66 13.54
N GLU A 30 1.29 -10.97 14.36
CA GLU A 30 0.85 -9.85 15.20
C GLU A 30 1.41 -8.54 14.63
N LEU A 31 0.53 -7.54 14.47
CA LEU A 31 0.94 -6.21 14.03
C LEU A 31 1.62 -5.48 15.17
N GLU A 32 2.92 -5.20 15.05
CA GLU A 32 3.67 -4.45 16.05
C GLU A 32 3.58 -2.94 15.87
N GLY A 33 3.50 -2.49 14.63
CA GLY A 33 3.44 -1.06 14.40
C GLY A 33 3.28 -0.65 12.94
N ILE A 34 2.77 0.59 12.79
CA ILE A 34 2.68 1.30 11.51
C ILE A 34 3.23 2.69 11.73
N ASN A 35 4.32 3.02 11.04
CA ASN A 35 5.02 4.29 11.19
C ASN A 35 5.02 5.09 9.88
N LEU A 36 4.67 6.36 9.95
CA LEU A 36 4.91 7.30 8.85
C LEU A 36 6.42 7.59 8.78
N LEU A 37 7.05 7.23 7.68
CA LEU A 37 8.49 7.39 7.47
C LEU A 37 8.83 8.66 6.70
N SER A 38 8.03 8.98 5.69
CA SER A 38 8.21 10.18 4.88
C SER A 38 6.88 10.71 4.37
N ILE A 39 6.85 12.01 4.08
CA ILE A 39 5.71 12.68 3.47
C ILE A 39 6.20 13.79 2.56
N GLU A 40 5.62 13.86 1.36
CA GLU A 40 5.66 15.01 0.47
C GLU A 40 4.22 15.47 0.21
N PHE A 41 3.92 16.73 0.52
CA PHE A 41 2.60 17.31 0.28
C PHE A 41 2.74 18.69 -0.35
N SER A 42 2.03 18.92 -1.46
CA SER A 42 2.01 20.20 -2.14
C SER A 42 0.68 20.49 -2.80
N ILE A 43 0.29 21.77 -2.78
CA ILE A 43 -0.87 22.30 -3.47
C ILE A 43 -0.43 23.46 -4.34
N ASN A 44 -0.96 23.53 -5.56
CA ASN A 44 -0.78 24.67 -6.45
C ASN A 44 -1.87 25.71 -6.16
N PRO A 45 -1.51 26.91 -5.63
CA PRO A 45 -2.49 27.94 -5.30
C PRO A 45 -3.36 28.39 -6.49
N ASP A 46 -2.80 28.42 -7.71
CA ASP A 46 -3.52 28.82 -8.94
C ASP A 46 -4.68 27.89 -9.27
N CYS A 47 -4.70 26.67 -8.69
CA CYS A 47 -5.74 25.69 -8.96
C CYS A 47 -6.84 25.65 -7.91
N LEU A 48 -6.71 26.36 -6.78
CA LEU A 48 -7.66 26.30 -5.65
C LEU A 48 -9.08 26.72 -6.03
N LEU A 49 -9.23 27.71 -6.89
CA LEU A 49 -10.55 28.19 -7.35
C LEU A 49 -11.30 27.16 -8.20
N TYR A 50 -10.63 26.10 -8.63
CA TYR A 50 -11.17 25.10 -9.57
C TYR A 50 -11.22 23.69 -8.96
N GLU A 51 -11.20 23.57 -7.62
CA GLU A 51 -11.12 22.27 -6.95
C GLU A 51 -12.24 21.30 -7.32
N ALA A 52 -13.46 21.79 -7.60
CA ALA A 52 -14.58 20.98 -8.06
C ALA A 52 -14.35 20.29 -9.42
N GLN A 53 -13.36 20.75 -10.21
CA GLN A 53 -13.00 20.21 -11.52
C GLN A 53 -11.73 19.35 -11.49
N TRP A 54 -11.18 19.11 -10.29
CA TRP A 54 -9.97 18.30 -10.17
C TRP A 54 -10.23 16.83 -10.49
N LYS A 55 -9.32 16.27 -11.27
CA LYS A 55 -9.30 14.82 -11.55
C LYS A 55 -8.30 14.16 -10.61
N LEU A 56 -8.81 13.27 -9.76
CA LEU A 56 -8.02 12.53 -8.79
C LEU A 56 -7.45 11.25 -9.42
N SER A 57 -6.20 10.97 -9.10
CA SER A 57 -5.56 9.67 -9.31
C SER A 57 -4.92 9.21 -8.01
N PHE A 58 -4.96 7.91 -7.80
CA PHE A 58 -4.46 7.26 -6.60
C PHE A 58 -3.62 6.05 -6.99
N GLY A 59 -2.55 5.79 -6.24
CA GLY A 59 -1.73 4.60 -6.44
C GLY A 59 -0.99 4.19 -5.18
N ARG A 60 -0.45 2.96 -5.24
CA ARG A 60 0.33 2.35 -4.16
C ARG A 60 1.39 1.44 -4.74
N LYS A 61 2.50 1.28 -4.01
CA LYS A 61 3.53 0.29 -4.31
C LYS A 61 4.24 -0.18 -3.04
N VAL A 62 4.80 -1.35 -3.06
CA VAL A 62 5.72 -1.85 -2.05
C VAL A 62 7.11 -1.42 -2.46
N LEU A 63 7.83 -0.68 -1.60
CA LEU A 63 9.20 -0.24 -1.85
C LEU A 63 10.21 -1.31 -1.45
N SER A 64 10.00 -1.92 -0.27
CA SER A 64 10.84 -3.00 0.25
C SER A 64 10.02 -3.92 1.14
N CYS A 65 10.51 -5.13 1.33
CA CYS A 65 9.99 -6.07 2.30
C CYS A 65 11.13 -7.00 2.72
N HIS A 66 11.35 -7.14 4.02
CA HIS A 66 12.42 -7.93 4.61
C HIS A 66 11.89 -8.80 5.72
N TYR A 67 12.34 -10.02 5.79
CA TYR A 67 12.13 -10.94 6.89
C TYR A 67 13.42 -11.09 7.68
N ASN A 68 13.32 -11.02 9.00
CA ASN A 68 14.40 -11.31 9.92
C ASN A 68 14.14 -12.67 10.58
N GLU A 69 15.01 -13.63 10.30
CA GLU A 69 14.87 -15.00 10.80
C GLU A 69 15.22 -15.11 12.29
N GLU A 70 16.12 -14.25 12.80
CA GLU A 70 16.60 -14.32 14.20
C GLU A 70 15.48 -13.99 15.19
N ASP A 71 14.68 -12.98 14.90
CA ASP A 71 13.58 -12.52 15.74
C ASP A 71 12.19 -12.80 15.14
N HIS A 72 12.14 -13.55 14.04
CA HIS A 72 10.91 -13.93 13.34
C HIS A 72 10.01 -12.75 13.01
N SER A 73 10.60 -11.62 12.63
CA SER A 73 9.86 -10.42 12.27
C SER A 73 9.86 -10.17 10.77
N VAL A 74 8.82 -9.51 10.26
CA VAL A 74 8.74 -9.06 8.87
C VAL A 74 8.38 -7.59 8.82
N ALA A 75 9.14 -6.84 8.04
CA ALA A 75 8.93 -5.42 7.84
C ALA A 75 8.77 -5.09 6.36
N ALA A 76 7.88 -4.16 6.03
CA ALA A 76 7.75 -3.64 4.68
C ALA A 76 7.57 -2.13 4.66
N ILE A 77 8.02 -1.49 3.57
CA ILE A 77 7.76 -0.08 3.31
C ILE A 77 6.78 0.03 2.15
N PHE A 78 5.65 0.67 2.44
CA PHE A 78 4.58 0.93 1.47
C PHE A 78 4.54 2.40 1.14
N GLN A 79 4.57 2.73 -0.15
CA GLN A 79 4.34 4.07 -0.64
C GLN A 79 2.93 4.21 -1.19
N TYR A 80 2.23 5.23 -0.72
CA TYR A 80 0.93 5.64 -1.26
C TYR A 80 1.05 7.02 -1.87
N HIS A 81 0.30 7.27 -2.93
CA HIS A 81 0.23 8.60 -3.51
C HIS A 81 -1.18 8.95 -3.96
N VAL A 82 -1.49 10.22 -3.88
CA VAL A 82 -2.66 10.84 -4.49
C VAL A 82 -2.22 12.09 -5.25
N THR A 83 -2.76 12.26 -6.44
CA THR A 83 -2.53 13.45 -7.27
C THR A 83 -3.87 13.97 -7.76
N ALA A 84 -4.11 15.27 -7.62
CA ALA A 84 -5.19 15.95 -8.28
C ALA A 84 -4.66 16.81 -9.42
N LYS A 85 -5.36 16.82 -10.55
CA LYS A 85 -5.02 17.63 -11.72
C LYS A 85 -6.19 18.50 -12.13
N TYR A 86 -5.88 19.75 -12.52
CA TYR A 86 -6.78 20.64 -13.22
C TYR A 86 -6.21 20.90 -14.63
N GLY A 87 -6.87 20.36 -15.65
CA GLY A 87 -6.31 20.33 -17.00
C GLY A 87 -4.97 19.60 -17.05
N ARG A 88 -3.91 20.31 -17.45
CA ARG A 88 -2.53 19.78 -17.48
C ARG A 88 -1.71 20.12 -16.22
N LYS A 89 -2.23 21.00 -15.36
CA LYS A 89 -1.54 21.42 -14.14
C LYS A 89 -1.77 20.41 -13.02
N ARG A 90 -0.73 20.12 -12.23
CA ARG A 90 -0.85 19.37 -10.97
C ARG A 90 -1.37 20.34 -9.92
N ALA A 91 -2.60 20.09 -9.45
CA ALA A 91 -3.26 20.92 -8.47
C ALA A 91 -2.91 20.52 -7.02
N LEU A 92 -2.79 19.20 -6.78
CA LEU A 92 -2.39 18.63 -5.49
C LEU A 92 -1.51 17.41 -5.74
N HIS A 93 -0.54 17.23 -4.86
CA HIS A 93 0.30 16.04 -4.81
C HIS A 93 0.55 15.67 -3.36
N CYS A 94 0.33 14.40 -3.02
CA CYS A 94 0.69 13.83 -1.73
C CYS A 94 1.30 12.45 -1.96
N VAL A 95 2.50 12.24 -1.43
CA VAL A 95 3.17 10.94 -1.36
C VAL A 95 3.54 10.69 0.09
N ALA A 96 3.31 9.50 0.59
CA ALA A 96 3.73 9.11 1.93
C ALA A 96 4.20 7.66 1.95
N ASP A 97 5.30 7.44 2.68
CA ASP A 97 5.87 6.12 2.91
C ASP A 97 5.54 5.67 4.35
N TYR A 98 5.04 4.45 4.47
CA TYR A 98 4.71 3.82 5.74
C TYR A 98 5.52 2.54 5.93
N GLY A 99 6.22 2.44 7.06
CA GLY A 99 6.77 1.19 7.57
C GLY A 99 5.70 0.40 8.30
N VAL A 100 5.58 -0.88 7.99
CA VAL A 100 4.67 -1.81 8.68
C VAL A 100 5.47 -2.98 9.18
N PHE A 101 5.28 -3.34 10.44
CA PHE A 101 6.06 -4.32 11.18
C PHE A 101 5.13 -5.38 11.76
N TYR A 102 5.46 -6.65 11.52
CA TYR A 102 4.76 -7.80 12.08
C TYR A 102 5.73 -8.74 12.76
N GLN A 103 5.35 -9.25 13.91
CA GLN A 103 5.94 -10.44 14.52
C GLN A 103 5.25 -11.67 13.92
N THR A 104 6.05 -12.67 13.53
CA THR A 104 5.54 -13.95 13.01
C THR A 104 5.85 -15.07 14.00
N HIS A 105 5.31 -16.28 13.77
CA HIS A 105 5.60 -17.43 14.61
C HIS A 105 6.96 -18.04 14.28
N ASN A 106 7.54 -18.76 15.26
CA ASN A 106 8.73 -19.56 15.05
C ASN A 106 8.45 -20.67 14.01
N GLY A 107 9.25 -20.72 12.95
CA GLY A 107 9.08 -21.65 11.82
C GLY A 107 8.33 -21.06 10.63
N ALA A 108 8.00 -19.77 10.65
CA ALA A 108 7.54 -19.08 9.44
C ALA A 108 8.64 -19.08 8.37
N THR A 109 8.30 -19.48 7.15
CA THR A 109 9.24 -19.35 6.03
C THR A 109 9.34 -17.90 5.58
N GLU A 110 10.53 -17.46 5.14
CA GLU A 110 10.74 -16.11 4.59
C GLU A 110 9.72 -15.78 3.50
N GLU A 111 9.48 -16.73 2.58
CA GLU A 111 8.55 -16.54 1.47
C GLU A 111 7.12 -16.29 1.95
N ALA A 112 6.64 -17.08 2.94
CA ALA A 112 5.30 -16.93 3.49
C ALA A 112 5.15 -15.61 4.27
N ALA A 113 6.14 -15.23 5.09
CA ALA A 113 6.17 -14.00 5.86
C ALA A 113 6.16 -12.76 4.94
N ILE A 114 7.03 -12.73 3.92
CA ILE A 114 7.09 -11.66 2.91
C ILE A 114 5.78 -11.58 2.13
N GLY A 115 5.24 -12.72 1.68
CA GLY A 115 3.97 -12.79 0.97
C GLY A 115 2.81 -12.23 1.80
N PHE A 116 2.73 -12.63 3.06
CA PHE A 116 1.75 -12.11 4.02
C PHE A 116 1.90 -10.60 4.20
N CYS A 117 3.09 -10.12 4.53
CA CYS A 117 3.33 -8.70 4.79
C CYS A 117 3.00 -7.83 3.58
N ARG A 118 3.38 -8.24 2.36
CA ARG A 118 3.04 -7.51 1.14
C ARG A 118 1.54 -7.41 0.90
N ASN A 119 0.81 -8.49 1.15
CA ASN A 119 -0.63 -8.53 0.93
C ASN A 119 -1.39 -7.79 2.03
N VAL A 120 -1.16 -8.14 3.29
CA VAL A 120 -1.93 -7.62 4.42
C VAL A 120 -1.46 -6.23 4.84
N GLY A 121 -0.13 -5.99 4.88
CA GLY A 121 0.45 -4.71 5.28
C GLY A 121 -0.02 -3.55 4.41
N THR A 122 -0.24 -3.79 3.11
CA THR A 122 -0.82 -2.79 2.21
C THR A 122 -2.19 -2.29 2.70
N PHE A 123 -3.04 -3.18 3.21
CA PHE A 123 -4.35 -2.81 3.71
C PHE A 123 -4.27 -2.22 5.13
N ALA A 124 -3.34 -2.69 5.94
CA ALA A 124 -3.14 -2.19 7.29
C ALA A 124 -2.70 -0.71 7.31
N ALA A 125 -1.77 -0.31 6.45
CA ALA A 125 -1.26 1.06 6.40
C ALA A 125 -2.19 2.05 5.67
N TYR A 126 -3.02 1.58 4.76
CA TYR A 126 -3.86 2.47 3.94
C TYR A 126 -4.84 3.38 4.70
N PRO A 127 -5.52 2.94 5.77
CA PRO A 127 -6.37 3.82 6.58
C PRO A 127 -5.62 5.02 7.15
N TYR A 128 -4.36 4.84 7.52
CA TYR A 128 -3.50 5.93 8.03
C TYR A 128 -3.19 6.94 6.93
N PHE A 129 -2.88 6.47 5.72
CA PHE A 129 -2.71 7.36 4.56
C PHE A 129 -3.98 8.15 4.24
N ARG A 130 -5.16 7.50 4.27
CA ARG A 130 -6.44 8.19 4.05
C ARG A 130 -6.68 9.28 5.08
N ALA A 131 -6.43 8.99 6.36
CA ALA A 131 -6.57 9.97 7.46
C ALA A 131 -5.57 11.12 7.30
N LEU A 132 -4.33 10.82 6.93
CA LEU A 132 -3.29 11.83 6.67
C LEU A 132 -3.71 12.79 5.55
N VAL A 133 -4.13 12.27 4.41
CA VAL A 133 -4.59 13.09 3.27
C VAL A 133 -5.78 13.94 3.66
N ALA A 134 -6.78 13.37 4.35
CA ALA A 134 -7.95 14.10 4.81
C ALA A 134 -7.57 15.27 5.73
N ARG A 135 -6.64 15.04 6.67
CA ARG A 135 -6.14 16.09 7.57
C ARG A 135 -5.42 17.19 6.80
N LEU A 136 -4.45 16.83 5.96
CA LEU A 136 -3.64 17.80 5.21
C LEU A 136 -4.47 18.66 4.26
N THR A 137 -5.45 18.05 3.58
CA THR A 137 -6.35 18.78 2.69
C THR A 137 -7.29 19.71 3.46
N ASN A 138 -7.77 19.28 4.64
CA ASN A 138 -8.57 20.11 5.52
C ASN A 138 -7.77 21.32 6.06
N ASP A 139 -6.53 21.08 6.51
CA ASP A 139 -5.64 22.15 7.01
C ASP A 139 -5.28 23.15 5.90
N ALA A 140 -5.25 22.69 4.65
CA ALA A 140 -5.02 23.52 3.45
C ALA A 140 -6.30 24.19 2.91
N GLY A 141 -7.47 23.98 3.54
CA GLY A 141 -8.76 24.53 3.10
C GLY A 141 -9.31 23.92 1.80
N VAL A 142 -8.82 22.74 1.41
CA VAL A 142 -9.23 22.03 0.18
C VAL A 142 -10.25 20.95 0.50
N ARG A 143 -11.36 20.92 -0.24
CA ARG A 143 -12.42 19.92 -0.08
C ARG A 143 -12.25 18.79 -1.09
N LEU A 144 -11.42 17.78 -0.75
CA LEU A 144 -11.35 16.57 -1.55
C LEU A 144 -12.45 15.57 -1.15
N PRO A 145 -12.99 14.81 -2.11
CA PRO A 145 -13.81 13.65 -1.78
C PRO A 145 -12.93 12.63 -1.02
N PRO A 146 -13.53 11.84 -0.10
CA PRO A 146 -12.79 10.79 0.59
C PRO A 146 -12.10 9.85 -0.40
N LEU A 147 -10.83 9.50 -0.12
CA LEU A 147 -10.15 8.50 -0.93
C LEU A 147 -10.92 7.16 -0.90
N PRO A 148 -10.93 6.40 -2.01
CA PRO A 148 -11.67 5.15 -2.11
C PRO A 148 -11.21 4.15 -1.04
N ILE A 149 -12.09 3.22 -0.68
CA ILE A 149 -11.72 2.06 0.13
C ILE A 149 -10.98 1.09 -0.79
N ILE A 150 -9.78 0.66 -0.37
CA ILE A 150 -9.09 -0.43 -1.06
C ILE A 150 -9.76 -1.73 -0.63
N ALA A 151 -10.38 -2.43 -1.59
CA ALA A 151 -10.81 -3.79 -1.40
C ALA A 151 -9.78 -4.74 -2.02
N SER A 152 -9.53 -5.88 -1.38
CA SER A 152 -8.88 -6.99 -2.05
C SER A 152 -9.84 -7.48 -3.14
N THR A 153 -9.54 -7.21 -4.40
CA THR A 153 -10.19 -7.92 -5.49
C THR A 153 -9.69 -9.36 -5.44
N ALA A 154 -10.36 -10.21 -4.66
CA ALA A 154 -10.30 -11.63 -4.94
C ALA A 154 -10.65 -11.77 -6.42
N HIS A 155 -9.73 -12.30 -7.21
CA HIS A 155 -9.96 -12.56 -8.64
C HIS A 155 -11.07 -13.61 -8.71
N ILE A 156 -12.32 -13.14 -8.79
CA ILE A 156 -13.46 -14.01 -9.06
C ILE A 156 -13.33 -14.34 -10.55
N PRO A 157 -12.98 -15.57 -10.92
CA PRO A 157 -12.88 -15.94 -12.32
C PRO A 157 -14.24 -15.66 -12.96
N PRO A 158 -14.29 -15.10 -14.18
CA PRO A 158 -15.54 -14.83 -14.85
C PRO A 158 -16.35 -16.14 -14.95
N LYS A 159 -17.60 -16.11 -14.47
CA LYS A 159 -18.51 -17.25 -14.59
C LYS A 159 -18.62 -17.59 -16.08
N THR A 160 -18.06 -18.73 -16.49
CA THR A 160 -18.19 -19.26 -17.83
C THR A 160 -19.70 -19.40 -18.12
N PRO A 161 -20.25 -18.77 -19.19
CA PRO A 161 -21.66 -18.93 -19.49
C PRO A 161 -21.95 -20.39 -19.77
N LYS A 162 -22.87 -20.99 -19.03
CA LYS A 162 -23.36 -22.35 -19.30
C LYS A 162 -23.91 -22.38 -20.72
N LYS A 163 -23.24 -23.13 -21.62
CA LYS A 163 -23.78 -23.44 -22.94
C LYS A 163 -25.16 -24.05 -22.77
N ALA A 164 -26.20 -23.36 -23.23
CA ALA A 164 -27.55 -23.92 -23.34
C ALA A 164 -27.46 -25.12 -24.28
N LYS A 165 -27.81 -26.30 -23.76
CA LYS A 165 -28.02 -27.49 -24.61
C LYS A 165 -29.29 -27.21 -25.40
N LYS A 166 -29.15 -27.21 -26.74
CA LYS A 166 -30.24 -27.39 -27.68
C LYS A 166 -30.64 -28.87 -27.71
#